data_72f695ade6af9d4e21b855e4a45f4d0d
#
_entry.id   72f695ade6af9d4e21b855e4a45f4d0d
#
_cell.length_a   1.000
_cell.length_b   1.000
_cell.length_c   1.000
_cell.angle_alpha   90.00
_cell.angle_beta   90.00
_cell.angle_gamma   90.00
#
_symmetry.space_group_name_H-M   'P 1'
#
loop_
_entity.id
_entity.type
_entity.pdbx_description
1 polymer ?
#
loop_
_entity_poly.entity_id
_entity_poly.type
_entity_poly.pdbx_seq_one_letter_code
_entity_poly.pdbx_strand_id
1 'polypeptide(L)'
;MSKKYLGEEIDIHAGGEDLIFPHHENEIAQSECCNGKIFAKYWMHNAFLNIDNKKMSKSLGNFRTVREISQQYDLQVLRFFMLNAHYRSPLNFSADLMEASKNALERIVEAGARLKDRIAAASVEAASESEKELLKTAESFTAKFEEAMDDDFNTADALAAVFELVKFANTNVTEGASREMASAVYEQLIRLCDILGLIVERKEEILDQEIEDLIAERQAARKEKNFARADEIRDLLLEKGIILKDTREGVKWTRA
;
A
#
# COMPACT_ATOMS: atom_id res chain seq x y z
N MET A 1 24.36 16.85 -15.05
CA MET A 1 24.39 15.79 -14.01
C MET A 1 23.78 14.47 -14.50
N SER A 2 22.65 14.45 -15.20
CA SER A 2 22.03 13.23 -15.77
C SER A 2 22.99 12.37 -16.58
N LYS A 3 23.70 12.95 -17.56
CA LYS A 3 24.71 12.24 -18.37
C LYS A 3 25.76 11.49 -17.52
N LYS A 4 26.22 12.08 -16.40
CA LYS A 4 27.25 11.49 -15.54
C LYS A 4 26.75 10.26 -14.77
N TYR A 5 25.48 10.24 -14.34
CA TYR A 5 24.96 9.23 -13.42
C TYR A 5 23.97 8.28 -14.07
N LEU A 6 23.24 8.72 -15.11
CA LEU A 6 22.17 7.97 -15.76
C LEU A 6 22.50 7.61 -17.24
N GLY A 7 23.53 8.22 -17.82
CA GLY A 7 23.89 8.02 -19.22
C GLY A 7 23.41 9.18 -20.10
N GLU A 8 23.63 9.01 -21.43
CA GLU A 8 23.29 10.03 -22.44
C GLU A 8 21.80 10.03 -22.81
N GLU A 9 21.13 8.93 -22.58
CA GLU A 9 19.71 8.67 -22.83
C GLU A 9 19.13 7.98 -21.59
N ILE A 10 17.95 8.36 -21.18
CA ILE A 10 17.23 7.76 -20.05
C ILE A 10 15.91 7.12 -20.55
N ASP A 11 15.44 6.09 -19.84
CA ASP A 11 14.23 5.40 -20.28
C ASP A 11 12.97 6.23 -19.97
N ILE A 12 12.83 6.69 -18.72
CA ILE A 12 11.65 7.44 -18.26
C ILE A 12 12.09 8.73 -17.58
N HIS A 13 11.49 9.86 -17.98
CA HIS A 13 11.57 11.14 -17.27
C HIS A 13 10.19 11.57 -16.84
N ALA A 14 10.02 11.87 -15.55
CA ALA A 14 8.72 12.21 -14.99
C ALA A 14 8.74 13.48 -14.16
N GLY A 15 7.60 14.18 -14.09
CA GLY A 15 7.42 15.37 -13.27
C GLY A 15 5.98 15.84 -13.25
N GLY A 16 5.74 16.99 -12.65
CA GLY A 16 4.42 17.63 -12.68
C GLY A 16 4.12 18.22 -14.07
N GLU A 17 2.85 18.32 -14.43
CA GLU A 17 2.40 18.92 -15.71
C GLU A 17 2.85 20.38 -15.89
N ASP A 18 3.08 21.09 -14.81
CA ASP A 18 3.59 22.47 -14.83
C ASP A 18 5.07 22.58 -15.25
N LEU A 19 5.79 21.47 -15.27
CA LEU A 19 7.18 21.40 -15.71
C LEU A 19 7.32 21.18 -17.23
N ILE A 20 6.25 20.80 -17.93
CA ILE A 20 6.29 20.57 -19.37
C ILE A 20 6.95 21.76 -20.06
N PHE A 21 6.47 22.96 -19.76
CA PHE A 21 7.03 24.20 -20.31
C PHE A 21 7.22 25.24 -19.18
N PRO A 22 8.39 25.89 -19.10
CA PRO A 22 9.55 25.76 -20.01
C PRO A 22 10.62 24.75 -19.55
N HIS A 23 10.42 24.07 -18.39
CA HIS A 23 11.49 23.32 -17.73
C HIS A 23 11.94 22.08 -18.54
N HIS A 24 11.04 21.16 -18.81
CA HIS A 24 11.35 19.92 -19.55
C HIS A 24 11.76 20.20 -20.99
N GLU A 25 11.15 21.18 -21.65
CA GLU A 25 11.58 21.61 -22.99
C GLU A 25 13.03 22.13 -22.98
N ASN A 26 13.45 22.84 -21.95
CA ASN A 26 14.83 23.27 -21.79
C ASN A 26 15.77 22.10 -21.48
N GLU A 27 15.34 21.09 -20.73
CA GLU A 27 16.12 19.88 -20.47
C GLU A 27 16.36 19.09 -21.77
N ILE A 28 15.33 18.94 -22.59
CA ILE A 28 15.41 18.31 -23.92
C ILE A 28 16.44 19.06 -24.77
N ALA A 29 16.26 20.36 -24.92
CA ALA A 29 17.13 21.19 -25.75
C ALA A 29 18.62 21.10 -25.30
N GLN A 30 18.88 21.19 -24.00
CA GLN A 30 20.25 21.10 -23.47
C GLN A 30 20.87 19.71 -23.64
N SER A 31 20.11 18.64 -23.36
CA SER A 31 20.63 17.28 -23.44
C SER A 31 20.84 16.84 -24.88
N GLU A 32 19.88 17.09 -25.75
CA GLU A 32 19.93 16.64 -27.14
C GLU A 32 20.99 17.42 -27.94
N CYS A 33 21.10 18.74 -27.74
CA CYS A 33 22.17 19.52 -28.34
C CYS A 33 23.56 19.09 -27.87
N CYS A 34 23.69 18.68 -26.60
CA CYS A 34 24.99 18.26 -26.05
C CYS A 34 25.38 16.84 -26.48
N ASN A 35 24.41 15.92 -26.56
CA ASN A 35 24.68 14.49 -26.72
C ASN A 35 24.38 13.97 -28.14
N GLY A 36 23.61 14.69 -28.95
CA GLY A 36 23.15 14.25 -30.28
C GLY A 36 22.23 13.06 -30.25
N LYS A 37 21.52 12.83 -29.13
CA LYS A 37 20.62 11.71 -28.86
C LYS A 37 19.35 12.22 -28.18
N ILE A 38 18.27 11.46 -28.28
CA ILE A 38 17.05 11.68 -27.54
C ILE A 38 17.36 11.66 -26.02
N PHE A 39 16.83 12.62 -25.28
CA PHE A 39 17.08 12.74 -23.84
C PHE A 39 16.34 11.65 -23.06
N ALA A 40 15.05 11.47 -23.29
CA ALA A 40 14.23 10.44 -22.65
C ALA A 40 13.30 9.77 -23.64
N LYS A 41 13.15 8.43 -23.55
CA LYS A 41 12.27 7.65 -24.43
C LYS A 41 10.81 7.90 -24.10
N TYR A 42 10.48 7.98 -22.80
CA TYR A 42 9.12 8.16 -22.31
C TYR A 42 9.06 9.35 -21.34
N TRP A 43 7.98 10.10 -21.42
CA TRP A 43 7.69 11.24 -20.57
C TRP A 43 6.39 10.99 -19.82
N MET A 44 6.43 11.18 -18.49
CA MET A 44 5.24 11.04 -17.63
C MET A 44 4.99 12.35 -16.89
N HIS A 45 3.78 12.86 -16.99
CA HIS A 45 3.41 14.09 -16.30
C HIS A 45 2.19 13.85 -15.41
N ASN A 46 2.38 14.01 -14.10
CA ASN A 46 1.30 13.90 -13.14
C ASN A 46 0.58 15.24 -12.97
N ALA A 47 -0.72 15.18 -12.75
CA ALA A 47 -1.53 16.34 -12.42
C ALA A 47 -1.30 16.79 -10.96
N PHE A 48 -1.98 17.87 -10.56
CA PHE A 48 -1.81 18.47 -9.25
C PHE A 48 -2.57 17.78 -8.13
N LEU A 49 -2.00 17.86 -6.93
CA LEU A 49 -2.71 17.56 -5.70
C LEU A 49 -3.39 18.83 -5.19
N ASN A 50 -4.71 18.78 -5.04
CA ASN A 50 -5.51 19.80 -4.40
C ASN A 50 -5.77 19.45 -2.94
N ILE A 51 -5.95 20.42 -2.09
CA ILE A 51 -6.42 20.26 -0.71
C ILE A 51 -7.70 21.06 -0.56
N ASP A 52 -8.79 20.39 -0.23
CA ASP A 52 -10.12 20.99 -0.11
C ASP A 52 -10.48 21.83 -1.35
N ASN A 53 -10.28 21.24 -2.53
CA ASN A 53 -10.53 21.85 -3.86
C ASN A 53 -9.67 23.10 -4.18
N LYS A 54 -8.57 23.31 -3.46
CA LYS A 54 -7.62 24.37 -3.74
C LYS A 54 -6.25 23.80 -4.04
N LYS A 55 -5.55 24.34 -5.04
CA LYS A 55 -4.18 23.91 -5.36
C LYS A 55 -3.31 23.96 -4.10
N MET A 56 -2.62 22.87 -3.78
CA MET A 56 -1.68 22.82 -2.67
C MET A 56 -0.49 23.74 -2.96
N SER A 57 -0.22 24.70 -2.10
CA SER A 57 0.97 25.54 -2.21
C SER A 57 1.43 26.08 -0.86
N LYS A 58 2.74 26.31 -0.73
CA LYS A 58 3.32 26.92 0.47
C LYS A 58 2.78 28.32 0.73
N SER A 59 2.53 29.11 -0.33
CA SER A 59 2.01 30.48 -0.23
C SER A 59 0.58 30.55 0.29
N LEU A 60 -0.23 29.50 0.08
CA LEU A 60 -1.60 29.42 0.59
C LEU A 60 -1.68 28.84 2.00
N GLY A 61 -0.56 28.39 2.58
CA GLY A 61 -0.53 27.80 3.92
C GLY A 61 -1.25 26.45 4.05
N ASN A 62 -1.65 25.85 2.92
CA ASN A 62 -2.34 24.55 2.87
C ASN A 62 -1.40 23.39 2.52
N PHE A 63 -0.09 23.63 2.53
CA PHE A 63 0.90 22.60 2.25
C PHE A 63 0.96 21.57 3.38
N ARG A 64 0.87 20.28 3.03
CA ARG A 64 0.98 19.15 3.94
C ARG A 64 2.12 18.23 3.50
N THR A 65 2.96 17.82 4.44
CA THR A 65 3.99 16.81 4.18
C THR A 65 3.46 15.41 4.44
N VAL A 66 4.04 14.39 3.78
CA VAL A 66 3.73 12.98 4.09
C VAL A 66 3.96 12.66 5.56
N ARG A 67 4.99 13.26 6.19
CA ARG A 67 5.28 13.09 7.63
C ARG A 67 4.15 13.62 8.52
N GLU A 68 3.54 14.73 8.17
CA GLU A 68 2.39 15.26 8.94
C GLU A 68 1.16 14.39 8.76
N ILE A 69 0.93 13.90 7.53
CA ILE A 69 -0.19 13.00 7.24
C ILE A 69 -0.01 11.65 7.95
N SER A 70 1.22 11.12 8.04
CA SER A 70 1.51 9.85 8.74
C SER A 70 1.24 9.88 10.24
N GLN A 71 1.06 11.06 10.83
CA GLN A 71 0.64 11.20 12.23
C GLN A 71 -0.87 10.98 12.44
N GLN A 72 -1.65 11.02 11.36
CA GLN A 72 -3.11 10.93 11.38
C GLN A 72 -3.64 9.69 10.64
N TYR A 73 -2.92 9.23 9.62
CA TYR A 73 -3.33 8.12 8.75
C TYR A 73 -2.18 7.14 8.55
N ASP A 74 -2.48 5.86 8.43
CA ASP A 74 -1.54 4.87 7.95
C ASP A 74 -1.09 5.23 6.52
N LEU A 75 0.20 5.08 6.24
CA LEU A 75 0.76 5.38 4.92
C LEU A 75 0.24 4.45 3.82
N GLN A 76 -0.25 3.26 4.16
CA GLN A 76 -0.94 2.38 3.21
C GLN A 76 -2.27 2.99 2.76
N VAL A 77 -2.99 3.68 3.65
CA VAL A 77 -4.21 4.42 3.29
C VAL A 77 -3.89 5.58 2.35
N LEU A 78 -2.81 6.33 2.64
CA LEU A 78 -2.36 7.40 1.75
C LEU A 78 -1.95 6.84 0.38
N ARG A 79 -1.23 5.71 0.34
CA ARG A 79 -0.85 5.04 -0.89
C ARG A 79 -2.07 4.63 -1.70
N PHE A 80 -3.04 3.96 -1.06
CA PHE A 80 -4.28 3.57 -1.70
C PHE A 80 -5.04 4.79 -2.25
N PHE A 81 -5.15 5.86 -1.47
CA PHE A 81 -5.76 7.12 -1.89
C PHE A 81 -5.12 7.67 -3.17
N MET A 82 -3.79 7.72 -3.23
CA MET A 82 -3.06 8.19 -4.42
C MET A 82 -3.29 7.32 -5.65
N LEU A 83 -3.38 6.00 -5.48
CA LEU A 83 -3.61 5.04 -6.56
C LEU A 83 -5.06 4.99 -7.06
N ASN A 84 -6.00 5.54 -6.28
CA ASN A 84 -7.43 5.51 -6.61
C ASN A 84 -7.84 6.55 -7.68
N ALA A 85 -6.89 7.28 -8.23
CA ALA A 85 -7.06 8.16 -9.37
C ALA A 85 -5.93 7.95 -10.38
N HIS A 86 -6.24 8.15 -11.66
CA HIS A 86 -5.20 8.15 -12.69
C HIS A 86 -4.22 9.30 -12.44
N TYR A 87 -2.91 9.05 -12.58
CA TYR A 87 -1.87 10.04 -12.25
C TYR A 87 -1.96 11.35 -13.03
N ARG A 88 -2.57 11.34 -14.22
CA ARG A 88 -2.84 12.55 -15.04
C ARG A 88 -4.06 13.35 -14.59
N SER A 89 -4.84 12.84 -13.65
CA SER A 89 -6.04 13.52 -13.14
C SER A 89 -5.73 14.26 -11.85
N PRO A 90 -6.23 15.50 -11.68
CA PRO A 90 -6.09 16.21 -10.42
C PRO A 90 -6.72 15.42 -9.27
N LEU A 91 -5.97 15.23 -8.19
CA LEU A 91 -6.43 14.51 -7.01
C LEU A 91 -6.74 15.52 -5.89
N ASN A 92 -7.93 15.40 -5.29
CA ASN A 92 -8.33 16.26 -4.19
C ASN A 92 -8.17 15.54 -2.86
N PHE A 93 -7.28 16.01 -2.00
CA PHE A 93 -7.10 15.50 -0.66
C PHE A 93 -8.12 16.14 0.29
N SER A 94 -8.92 15.31 0.95
CA SER A 94 -9.80 15.71 2.03
C SER A 94 -9.91 14.60 3.07
N ALA A 95 -10.33 14.93 4.29
CA ALA A 95 -10.52 13.94 5.36
C ALA A 95 -11.53 12.85 4.96
N ASP A 96 -12.64 13.24 4.32
CA ASP A 96 -13.69 12.31 3.89
C ASP A 96 -13.17 11.30 2.85
N LEU A 97 -12.33 11.74 1.89
CA LEU A 97 -11.75 10.86 0.87
C LEU A 97 -10.67 9.95 1.45
N MET A 98 -9.93 10.42 2.46
CA MET A 98 -8.99 9.57 3.19
C MET A 98 -9.72 8.48 4.00
N GLU A 99 -10.83 8.82 4.66
CA GLU A 99 -11.63 7.82 5.39
C GLU A 99 -12.29 6.82 4.44
N ALA A 100 -12.80 7.28 3.29
CA ALA A 100 -13.31 6.40 2.25
C ALA A 100 -12.22 5.44 1.73
N SER A 101 -10.99 5.94 1.54
CA SER A 101 -9.84 5.14 1.12
C SER A 101 -9.43 4.10 2.16
N LYS A 102 -9.47 4.47 3.45
CA LYS A 102 -9.23 3.55 4.56
C LYS A 102 -10.24 2.39 4.54
N ASN A 103 -11.53 2.71 4.48
CA ASN A 103 -12.59 1.70 4.43
C ASN A 103 -12.48 0.80 3.18
N ALA A 104 -12.06 1.35 2.05
CA ALA A 104 -11.87 0.58 0.83
C ALA A 104 -10.66 -0.37 0.94
N LEU A 105 -9.51 0.10 1.45
CA LEU A 105 -8.34 -0.74 1.70
C LEU A 105 -8.65 -1.84 2.71
N GLU A 106 -9.39 -1.54 3.78
CA GLU A 106 -9.77 -2.50 4.80
C GLU A 106 -10.58 -3.67 4.21
N ARG A 107 -11.47 -3.42 3.25
CA ARG A 107 -12.20 -4.48 2.55
C ARG A 107 -11.27 -5.46 1.81
N ILE A 108 -10.16 -4.99 1.25
CA ILE A 108 -9.14 -5.85 0.60
C ILE A 108 -8.42 -6.68 1.67
N VAL A 109 -7.99 -6.04 2.75
CA VAL A 109 -7.30 -6.71 3.88
C VAL A 109 -8.19 -7.78 4.52
N GLU A 110 -9.46 -7.48 4.74
CA GLU A 110 -10.43 -8.44 5.28
C GLU A 110 -10.67 -9.63 4.35
N ALA A 111 -10.70 -9.39 3.03
CA ALA A 111 -10.81 -10.48 2.06
C ALA A 111 -9.59 -11.40 2.11
N GLY A 112 -8.37 -10.82 2.21
CA GLY A 112 -7.15 -11.59 2.39
C GLY A 112 -7.14 -12.43 3.67
N ALA A 113 -7.52 -11.84 4.80
CA ALA A 113 -7.64 -12.54 6.08
C ALA A 113 -8.64 -13.71 5.99
N ARG A 114 -9.81 -13.47 5.41
CA ARG A 114 -10.83 -14.51 5.21
C ARG A 114 -10.35 -15.65 4.33
N LEU A 115 -9.62 -15.36 3.27
CA LEU A 115 -9.03 -16.40 2.41
C LEU A 115 -8.00 -17.24 3.19
N LYS A 116 -7.16 -16.64 4.03
CA LYS A 116 -6.25 -17.37 4.92
C LYS A 116 -7.01 -18.31 5.88
N ASP A 117 -8.11 -17.84 6.47
CA ASP A 117 -8.94 -18.65 7.33
C ASP A 117 -9.55 -19.83 6.56
N ARG A 118 -10.00 -19.62 5.31
CA ARG A 118 -10.50 -20.70 4.44
C ARG A 118 -9.43 -21.73 4.09
N ILE A 119 -8.20 -21.30 3.79
CA ILE A 119 -7.05 -22.18 3.55
C ILE A 119 -6.77 -23.03 4.80
N ALA A 120 -6.75 -22.42 5.98
CA ALA A 120 -6.48 -23.12 7.24
C ALA A 120 -7.57 -24.12 7.60
N ALA A 121 -8.84 -23.79 7.35
CA ALA A 121 -10.00 -24.62 7.69
C ALA A 121 -10.36 -25.66 6.61
N ALA A 122 -9.75 -25.62 5.43
CA ALA A 122 -10.11 -26.49 4.32
C ALA A 122 -9.88 -27.97 4.64
N SER A 123 -10.93 -28.78 4.47
CA SER A 123 -10.92 -30.23 4.64
C SER A 123 -10.67 -31.01 3.34
N VAL A 124 -10.86 -30.34 2.19
CA VAL A 124 -10.65 -30.88 0.84
C VAL A 124 -9.42 -30.19 0.24
N GLU A 125 -8.46 -30.96 -0.24
CA GLU A 125 -7.20 -30.42 -0.80
C GLU A 125 -7.39 -29.96 -2.24
N ALA A 126 -7.87 -30.83 -3.13
CA ALA A 126 -7.94 -30.59 -4.57
C ALA A 126 -9.24 -29.91 -4.99
N ALA A 127 -9.14 -29.04 -5.97
CA ALA A 127 -10.29 -28.34 -6.54
C ALA A 127 -11.18 -29.30 -7.36
N SER A 128 -12.49 -29.20 -7.14
CA SER A 128 -13.51 -29.85 -7.97
C SER A 128 -13.55 -29.26 -9.37
N GLU A 129 -14.19 -29.96 -10.32
CA GLU A 129 -14.33 -29.45 -11.70
C GLU A 129 -15.10 -28.12 -11.73
N SER A 130 -16.09 -27.91 -10.86
CA SER A 130 -16.80 -26.64 -10.75
C SER A 130 -15.91 -25.52 -10.21
N GLU A 131 -15.00 -25.81 -9.26
CA GLU A 131 -14.04 -24.85 -8.75
C GLU A 131 -12.98 -24.49 -9.80
N LYS A 132 -12.54 -25.43 -10.61
CA LYS A 132 -11.63 -25.17 -11.73
C LYS A 132 -12.24 -24.21 -12.77
N GLU A 133 -13.53 -24.33 -13.06
CA GLU A 133 -14.22 -23.36 -13.92
C GLU A 133 -14.31 -21.97 -13.26
N LEU A 134 -14.52 -21.91 -11.95
CA LEU A 134 -14.48 -20.65 -11.19
C LEU A 134 -13.06 -20.04 -11.21
N LEU A 135 -12.01 -20.83 -11.09
CA LEU A 135 -10.63 -20.35 -11.18
C LEU A 135 -10.31 -19.73 -12.55
N LYS A 136 -10.82 -20.28 -13.65
CA LYS A 136 -10.70 -19.63 -14.97
C LYS A 136 -11.38 -18.26 -15.01
N THR A 137 -12.50 -18.12 -14.30
CA THR A 137 -13.14 -16.81 -14.14
C THR A 137 -12.27 -15.87 -13.33
N ALA A 138 -11.64 -16.35 -12.25
CA ALA A 138 -10.72 -15.55 -11.46
C ALA A 138 -9.53 -15.03 -12.28
N GLU A 139 -8.96 -15.84 -13.18
CA GLU A 139 -7.87 -15.42 -14.07
C GLU A 139 -8.25 -14.19 -14.94
N SER A 140 -9.53 -14.04 -15.29
CA SER A 140 -9.98 -12.88 -16.07
C SER A 140 -9.77 -11.55 -15.35
N PHE A 141 -9.76 -11.53 -14.01
CA PHE A 141 -9.49 -10.30 -13.24
C PHE A 141 -8.01 -9.90 -13.31
N THR A 142 -7.10 -10.87 -13.43
CA THR A 142 -5.69 -10.57 -13.73
C THR A 142 -5.56 -9.92 -15.11
N ALA A 143 -6.21 -10.46 -16.12
CA ALA A 143 -6.16 -9.89 -17.46
C ALA A 143 -6.71 -8.44 -17.49
N LYS A 144 -7.82 -8.18 -16.78
CA LYS A 144 -8.35 -6.81 -16.65
C LYS A 144 -7.38 -5.87 -15.93
N PHE A 145 -6.72 -6.36 -14.87
CA PHE A 145 -5.71 -5.59 -14.16
C PHE A 145 -4.53 -5.24 -15.08
N GLU A 146 -4.02 -6.21 -15.82
CA GLU A 146 -2.92 -6.03 -16.77
C GLU A 146 -3.31 -5.05 -17.87
N GLU A 147 -4.51 -5.20 -18.47
CA GLU A 147 -5.04 -4.27 -19.46
C GLU A 147 -5.09 -2.83 -18.96
N ALA A 148 -5.57 -2.63 -17.72
CA ALA A 148 -5.61 -1.31 -17.10
C ALA A 148 -4.20 -0.74 -16.85
N MET A 149 -3.26 -1.57 -16.43
CA MET A 149 -1.88 -1.13 -16.19
C MET A 149 -1.13 -0.86 -17.49
N ASP A 150 -1.45 -1.58 -18.56
CA ASP A 150 -0.90 -1.35 -19.90
C ASP A 150 -1.48 -0.09 -20.56
N ASP A 151 -2.67 0.36 -20.14
CA ASP A 151 -3.27 1.62 -20.55
C ASP A 151 -2.76 2.78 -19.69
N ASP A 152 -1.51 3.16 -19.90
CA ASP A 152 -0.87 4.33 -19.27
C ASP A 152 -0.90 4.30 -17.72
N PHE A 153 -0.69 3.12 -17.13
CA PHE A 153 -0.70 2.92 -15.68
C PHE A 153 -2.00 3.38 -15.02
N ASN A 154 -3.14 2.99 -15.57
CA ASN A 154 -4.46 3.30 -15.03
C ASN A 154 -4.73 2.51 -13.74
N THR A 155 -4.13 2.96 -12.65
CA THR A 155 -4.22 2.32 -11.33
C THR A 155 -5.65 2.33 -10.77
N ALA A 156 -6.50 3.28 -11.19
CA ALA A 156 -7.89 3.33 -10.75
C ALA A 156 -8.68 2.12 -11.28
N ASP A 157 -8.56 1.78 -12.57
CA ASP A 157 -9.20 0.62 -13.17
C ASP A 157 -8.52 -0.69 -12.73
N ALA A 158 -7.20 -0.67 -12.51
CA ALA A 158 -6.50 -1.81 -11.90
C ALA A 158 -7.04 -2.13 -10.50
N LEU A 159 -7.30 -1.12 -9.65
CA LEU A 159 -7.97 -1.30 -8.35
C LEU A 159 -9.41 -1.81 -8.50
N ALA A 160 -10.14 -1.38 -9.54
CA ALA A 160 -11.47 -1.93 -9.80
C ALA A 160 -11.41 -3.44 -10.07
N ALA A 161 -10.42 -3.91 -10.84
CA ALA A 161 -10.21 -5.35 -11.07
C ALA A 161 -9.87 -6.10 -9.76
N VAL A 162 -9.09 -5.50 -8.86
CA VAL A 162 -8.84 -6.06 -7.51
C VAL A 162 -10.14 -6.18 -6.72
N PHE A 163 -11.03 -5.18 -6.75
CA PHE A 163 -12.32 -5.25 -6.06
C PHE A 163 -13.27 -6.27 -6.68
N GLU A 164 -13.23 -6.48 -8.00
CA GLU A 164 -13.96 -7.57 -8.65
C GLU A 164 -13.47 -8.93 -8.16
N LEU A 165 -12.14 -9.14 -8.01
CA LEU A 165 -11.57 -10.34 -7.42
C LEU A 165 -11.97 -10.52 -5.95
N VAL A 166 -11.97 -9.45 -5.14
CA VAL A 166 -12.47 -9.47 -3.75
C VAL A 166 -13.93 -9.89 -3.68
N LYS A 167 -14.77 -9.32 -4.55
CA LYS A 167 -16.20 -9.70 -4.65
C LYS A 167 -16.35 -11.18 -5.05
N PHE A 168 -15.58 -11.63 -6.03
CA PHE A 168 -15.55 -13.03 -6.46
C PHE A 168 -15.14 -13.96 -5.32
N ALA A 169 -14.07 -13.65 -4.61
CA ALA A 169 -13.60 -14.40 -3.45
C ALA A 169 -14.68 -14.53 -2.37
N ASN A 170 -15.31 -13.41 -2.01
CA ASN A 170 -16.37 -13.38 -1.01
C ASN A 170 -17.61 -14.19 -1.39
N THR A 171 -17.87 -14.34 -2.68
CA THR A 171 -19.06 -15.04 -3.19
C THR A 171 -18.78 -16.54 -3.37
N ASN A 172 -17.61 -16.93 -3.86
CA ASN A 172 -17.35 -18.28 -4.35
C ASN A 172 -16.42 -19.09 -3.42
N VAL A 173 -15.52 -18.45 -2.65
CA VAL A 173 -14.65 -19.14 -1.69
C VAL A 173 -15.35 -19.23 -0.34
N THR A 174 -16.28 -20.19 -0.23
CA THR A 174 -17.10 -20.43 0.96
C THR A 174 -16.45 -21.43 1.93
N GLU A 175 -17.15 -21.82 3.01
CA GLU A 175 -16.65 -22.80 4.01
C GLU A 175 -16.34 -24.17 3.45
N GLY A 176 -16.97 -24.57 2.34
CA GLY A 176 -16.74 -25.84 1.67
C GLY A 176 -15.70 -25.80 0.55
N ALA A 177 -15.08 -24.65 0.30
CA ALA A 177 -14.08 -24.53 -0.76
C ALA A 177 -12.84 -25.36 -0.49
N SER A 178 -12.26 -25.92 -1.56
CA SER A 178 -10.99 -26.63 -1.49
C SER A 178 -9.84 -25.71 -1.12
N ARG A 179 -8.78 -26.28 -0.52
CA ARG A 179 -7.55 -25.55 -0.21
C ARG A 179 -6.91 -24.98 -1.48
N GLU A 180 -6.90 -25.78 -2.55
CA GLU A 180 -6.36 -25.36 -3.85
C GLU A 180 -7.07 -24.11 -4.38
N MET A 181 -8.41 -24.07 -4.36
CA MET A 181 -9.17 -22.91 -4.80
C MET A 181 -8.89 -21.69 -3.91
N ALA A 182 -8.95 -21.85 -2.59
CA ALA A 182 -8.73 -20.76 -1.65
C ALA A 182 -7.31 -20.19 -1.77
N SER A 183 -6.30 -21.05 -1.91
CA SER A 183 -4.90 -20.64 -2.09
C SER A 183 -4.68 -19.90 -3.40
N ALA A 184 -5.21 -20.41 -4.52
CA ALA A 184 -5.05 -19.79 -5.83
C ALA A 184 -5.63 -18.36 -5.85
N VAL A 185 -6.83 -18.16 -5.28
CA VAL A 185 -7.47 -16.84 -5.21
C VAL A 185 -6.71 -15.92 -4.25
N TYR A 186 -6.20 -16.44 -3.13
CA TYR A 186 -5.37 -15.66 -2.21
C TYR A 186 -4.07 -15.19 -2.85
N GLU A 187 -3.32 -16.10 -3.49
CA GLU A 187 -2.06 -15.78 -4.17
C GLU A 187 -2.26 -14.76 -5.29
N GLN A 188 -3.37 -14.88 -6.03
CA GLN A 188 -3.74 -13.90 -7.05
C GLN A 188 -3.98 -12.52 -6.43
N LEU A 189 -4.75 -12.43 -5.33
CA LEU A 189 -5.01 -11.16 -4.63
C LEU A 189 -3.71 -10.51 -4.14
N ILE A 190 -2.84 -11.30 -3.50
CA ILE A 190 -1.53 -10.82 -3.03
C ILE A 190 -0.70 -10.28 -4.19
N ARG A 191 -0.58 -11.05 -5.29
CA ARG A 191 0.21 -10.66 -6.46
C ARG A 191 -0.25 -9.32 -7.05
N LEU A 192 -1.56 -9.12 -7.23
CA LEU A 192 -2.09 -7.86 -7.78
C LEU A 192 -1.86 -6.69 -6.82
N CYS A 193 -2.05 -6.91 -5.53
CA CYS A 193 -1.80 -5.89 -4.51
C CYS A 193 -0.31 -5.54 -4.37
N ASP A 194 0.60 -6.51 -4.48
CA ASP A 194 2.05 -6.28 -4.42
C ASP A 194 2.55 -5.40 -5.55
N ILE A 195 2.02 -5.54 -6.77
CA ILE A 195 2.34 -4.66 -7.91
C ILE A 195 2.00 -3.21 -7.56
N LEU A 196 0.91 -2.97 -6.86
CA LEU A 196 0.49 -1.66 -6.37
C LEU A 196 1.19 -1.25 -5.05
N GLY A 197 1.97 -2.15 -4.44
CA GLY A 197 2.61 -1.97 -3.14
C GLY A 197 1.61 -1.84 -1.99
N LEU A 198 0.46 -2.50 -2.10
CA LEU A 198 -0.57 -2.55 -1.06
C LEU A 198 -0.37 -3.81 -0.21
N ILE A 199 -0.27 -3.61 1.11
CA ILE A 199 -0.08 -4.70 2.07
C ILE A 199 -1.45 -5.26 2.45
N VAL A 200 -1.72 -6.51 2.08
CA VAL A 200 -2.97 -7.22 2.38
C VAL A 200 -2.94 -7.91 3.74
N GLU A 201 -1.76 -8.21 4.25
CA GLU A 201 -1.63 -8.87 5.54
C GLU A 201 -1.92 -7.92 6.69
N ARG A 202 -2.87 -8.28 7.56
CA ARG A 202 -3.02 -7.57 8.83
C ARG A 202 -1.74 -7.72 9.65
N LYS A 203 -1.16 -6.62 10.10
CA LYS A 203 -0.28 -6.68 11.26
C LYS A 203 -1.14 -7.20 12.41
N GLU A 204 -0.70 -8.26 13.09
CA GLU A 204 -1.33 -8.69 14.33
C GLU A 204 -1.27 -7.51 15.31
N GLU A 205 -2.40 -6.85 15.50
CA GLU A 205 -2.53 -5.85 16.54
C GLU A 205 -2.63 -6.59 17.87
N ILE A 206 -1.61 -6.46 18.70
CA ILE A 206 -1.70 -6.93 20.09
C ILE A 206 -2.83 -6.16 20.77
N LEU A 207 -3.71 -6.87 21.47
CA LEU A 207 -4.73 -6.28 22.33
C LEU A 207 -4.06 -5.39 23.37
N ASP A 208 -4.65 -4.24 23.68
CA ASP A 208 -4.10 -3.33 24.70
C ASP A 208 -3.85 -4.02 26.03
N GLN A 209 -4.66 -5.03 26.39
CA GLN A 209 -4.47 -5.85 27.58
C GLN A 209 -3.17 -6.68 27.49
N GLU A 210 -2.85 -7.28 26.37
CA GLU A 210 -1.61 -8.04 26.19
C GLU A 210 -0.38 -7.13 26.26
N ILE A 211 -0.50 -5.89 25.78
CA ILE A 211 0.56 -4.89 25.90
C ILE A 211 0.79 -4.54 27.39
N GLU A 212 -0.26 -4.29 28.13
CA GLU A 212 -0.18 -3.99 29.57
C GLU A 212 0.39 -5.17 30.36
N ASP A 213 -0.01 -6.40 30.05
CA ASP A 213 0.50 -7.62 30.65
C ASP A 213 2.00 -7.81 30.39
N LEU A 214 2.46 -7.58 29.15
CA LEU A 214 3.87 -7.61 28.79
C LEU A 214 4.67 -6.49 29.46
N ILE A 215 4.10 -5.30 29.61
CA ILE A 215 4.72 -4.19 30.36
C ILE A 215 4.85 -4.57 31.83
N ALA A 216 3.84 -5.18 32.43
CA ALA A 216 3.88 -5.64 33.81
C ALA A 216 4.95 -6.74 34.02
N GLU A 217 5.02 -7.71 33.11
CA GLU A 217 6.06 -8.75 33.12
C GLU A 217 7.47 -8.15 32.99
N ARG A 218 7.67 -7.19 32.07
CA ARG A 218 8.95 -6.48 31.92
C ARG A 218 9.35 -5.76 33.22
N GLN A 219 8.39 -5.10 33.87
CA GLN A 219 8.66 -4.43 35.12
C GLN A 219 9.04 -5.40 36.26
N ALA A 220 8.37 -6.57 36.31
CA ALA A 220 8.70 -7.63 37.26
C ALA A 220 10.12 -8.17 37.01
N ALA A 221 10.46 -8.48 35.76
CA ALA A 221 11.79 -8.94 35.37
C ALA A 221 12.89 -7.93 35.75
N ARG A 222 12.63 -6.62 35.58
CA ARG A 222 13.59 -5.57 36.01
C ARG A 222 13.75 -5.51 37.54
N LYS A 223 12.70 -5.71 38.33
CA LYS A 223 12.77 -5.78 39.80
C LYS A 223 13.58 -6.99 40.29
N GLU A 224 13.46 -8.11 39.59
CA GLU A 224 14.22 -9.35 39.82
C GLU A 224 15.64 -9.30 39.25
N LYS A 225 16.06 -8.20 38.62
CA LYS A 225 17.35 -8.00 37.93
C LYS A 225 17.57 -8.94 36.76
N ASN A 226 16.50 -9.52 36.20
CA ASN A 226 16.51 -10.29 34.97
C ASN A 226 16.43 -9.35 33.75
N PHE A 227 17.55 -8.68 33.46
CA PHE A 227 17.62 -7.68 32.40
C PHE A 227 17.45 -8.31 31.00
N ALA A 228 17.93 -9.54 30.80
CA ALA A 228 17.78 -10.25 29.53
C ALA A 228 16.31 -10.41 29.15
N ARG A 229 15.45 -10.86 30.09
CA ARG A 229 14.01 -10.99 29.83
C ARG A 229 13.34 -9.64 29.61
N ALA A 230 13.76 -8.61 30.32
CA ALA A 230 13.20 -7.26 30.17
C ALA A 230 13.53 -6.67 28.77
N ASP A 231 14.71 -6.95 28.22
CA ASP A 231 15.11 -6.51 26.88
C ASP A 231 14.38 -7.33 25.79
N GLU A 232 14.25 -8.66 25.94
CA GLU A 232 13.43 -9.50 25.04
C GLU A 232 12.00 -8.97 24.90
N ILE A 233 11.34 -8.62 26.02
CA ILE A 233 9.96 -8.10 26.00
C ILE A 233 9.92 -6.72 25.31
N ARG A 234 10.92 -5.89 25.52
CA ARG A 234 11.00 -4.58 24.87
C ARG A 234 11.15 -4.74 23.34
N ASP A 235 12.02 -5.66 22.90
CA ASP A 235 12.26 -5.91 21.48
C ASP A 235 11.03 -6.55 20.82
N LEU A 236 10.36 -7.48 21.49
CA LEU A 236 9.08 -8.06 21.06
C LEU A 236 8.01 -6.98 20.86
N LEU A 237 7.86 -6.07 21.81
CA LEU A 237 6.89 -4.96 21.71
C LEU A 237 7.26 -4.01 20.57
N LEU A 238 8.56 -3.74 20.38
CA LEU A 238 9.04 -2.90 19.29
C LEU A 238 8.78 -3.55 17.91
N GLU A 239 9.02 -4.86 17.75
CA GLU A 239 8.68 -5.61 16.53
C GLU A 239 7.18 -5.54 16.20
N LYS A 240 6.34 -5.52 17.24
CA LYS A 240 4.88 -5.38 17.11
C LYS A 240 4.42 -3.91 16.98
N GLY A 241 5.35 -2.98 16.77
CA GLY A 241 5.07 -1.56 16.56
C GLY A 241 4.70 -0.79 17.83
N ILE A 242 5.06 -1.28 19.02
CA ILE A 242 4.81 -0.61 20.30
C ILE A 242 6.09 0.01 20.82
N ILE A 243 6.07 1.33 21.02
CA ILE A 243 7.20 2.09 21.57
C ILE A 243 6.97 2.36 23.04
N LEU A 244 7.87 1.86 23.89
CA LEU A 244 7.83 2.10 25.33
C LEU A 244 8.62 3.35 25.69
N LYS A 245 8.05 4.18 26.60
CA LYS A 245 8.73 5.31 27.24
C LYS A 245 8.69 5.14 28.75
N ASP A 246 9.85 4.89 29.35
CA ASP A 246 9.99 4.88 30.81
C ASP A 246 9.87 6.33 31.35
N THR A 247 8.91 6.59 32.23
CA THR A 247 8.70 7.89 32.87
C THR A 247 8.78 7.75 34.41
N ARG A 248 8.87 8.88 35.13
CA ARG A 248 8.87 8.85 36.60
C ARG A 248 7.55 8.33 37.18
N GLU A 249 6.46 8.40 36.43
CA GLU A 249 5.11 7.97 36.80
C GLU A 249 4.80 6.52 36.38
N GLY A 250 5.71 5.87 35.65
CA GLY A 250 5.53 4.52 35.10
C GLY A 250 5.96 4.40 33.64
N VAL A 251 5.66 3.26 33.02
CA VAL A 251 5.91 3.04 31.58
C VAL A 251 4.69 3.53 30.80
N LYS A 252 4.91 4.44 29.86
CA LYS A 252 3.90 4.84 28.88
C LYS A 252 4.26 4.20 27.54
N TRP A 253 3.26 3.83 26.77
CA TRP A 253 3.46 3.25 25.44
C TRP A 253 2.67 3.97 24.37
N THR A 254 3.13 3.89 23.14
CA THR A 254 2.45 4.41 21.95
C THR A 254 2.61 3.42 20.81
N ARG A 255 1.61 3.28 19.96
CA ARG A 255 1.75 2.57 18.68
C ARG A 255 2.58 3.41 17.71
N ALA A 256 3.52 2.76 16.98
CA ALA A 256 4.43 3.40 16.02
C ALA A 256 3.71 3.80 14.74
#